data_2942676b5779adf4fe984112eb6a52ee
#
_entry.id   2942676b5779adf4fe984112eb6a52ee
#
_cell.length_a   1.000
_cell.length_b   1.000
_cell.length_c   1.000
_cell.angle_alpha   90.00
_cell.angle_beta   90.00
_cell.angle_gamma   90.00
#
_symmetry.space_group_name_H-M   'P 1'
#
loop_
_entity.id
_entity.type
_entity.pdbx_description
1 polymer ?
#
loop_
_entity_poly.entity_id
_entity_poly.type
_entity_poly.pdbx_seq_one_letter_code
_entity_poly.pdbx_strand_id
1 'polypeptide(L)'
;MSDRASSATTQDFIRSRPAEGALHTPDDRRVVALPAAVMQALHAGLPGESPETLRPVLYRAGYEWGLQEMLHLHTRLRAELDPSDQRDLWHLDAPFVLERWAAPFAAAGWGACVFDLSEHGKRLLFVELRHSAAAAASRDAKVNAPVCHLYAGLFAGALSFYDRTESHAVETECTALGHACCRFIVGPGPLIDRAETARQSGLAHEAIRRLSLDPKPAAPAASAKAAKIPWKK
;
A
#
# COMPACT_ATOMS: atom_id res chain seq x y z
N MET A 1 13.26 27.58 -3.14
CA MET A 1 13.95 26.32 -2.72
C MET A 1 13.74 25.33 -3.83
N SER A 2 14.84 24.90 -4.44
CA SER A 2 14.94 24.29 -5.76
C SER A 2 14.36 22.88 -5.78
N ASP A 3 13.41 22.63 -6.70
CA ASP A 3 12.92 21.33 -7.13
C ASP A 3 14.07 20.43 -7.61
N ARG A 4 14.68 19.70 -6.70
CA ARG A 4 15.45 18.49 -7.03
C ARG A 4 14.55 17.29 -6.86
N ALA A 5 13.49 17.19 -7.68
CA ALA A 5 12.90 15.90 -7.97
C ALA A 5 14.01 15.05 -8.59
N SER A 6 14.51 14.09 -7.84
CA SER A 6 15.48 13.11 -8.31
C SER A 6 14.94 12.48 -9.58
N SER A 7 15.62 12.68 -10.70
CA SER A 7 15.30 12.07 -11.99
C SER A 7 15.69 10.58 -12.02
N ALA A 8 15.30 9.84 -10.98
CA ALA A 8 15.51 8.40 -10.92
C ALA A 8 14.78 7.75 -12.10
N THR A 9 15.50 7.03 -12.92
CA THR A 9 14.96 6.33 -14.09
C THR A 9 14.51 4.94 -13.72
N THR A 10 13.65 4.32 -14.55
CA THR A 10 13.26 2.90 -14.36
C THR A 10 14.48 1.99 -14.26
N GLN A 11 15.58 2.29 -14.96
CA GLN A 11 16.83 1.53 -14.93
C GLN A 11 17.52 1.52 -13.56
N ASP A 12 17.24 2.51 -12.72
CA ASP A 12 17.77 2.55 -11.34
C ASP A 12 17.08 1.54 -10.43
N PHE A 13 15.89 1.03 -10.83
CA PHE A 13 15.08 0.11 -10.03
C PHE A 13 14.88 -1.26 -10.68
N ILE A 14 15.01 -1.37 -12.01
CA ILE A 14 14.77 -2.63 -12.74
C ILE A 14 15.86 -2.81 -13.79
N ARG A 15 16.57 -3.94 -13.73
CA ARG A 15 17.58 -4.37 -14.69
C ARG A 15 17.06 -5.52 -15.51
N SER A 16 17.13 -5.39 -16.84
CA SER A 16 16.73 -6.44 -17.78
C SER A 16 17.93 -7.33 -18.13
N ARG A 17 17.73 -8.65 -18.04
CA ARG A 17 18.67 -9.67 -18.53
C ARG A 17 17.96 -10.54 -19.59
N PRO A 18 17.82 -10.03 -20.83
CA PRO A 18 17.02 -10.71 -21.87
C PRO A 18 17.49 -12.12 -22.19
N ALA A 19 18.81 -12.37 -22.14
CA ALA A 19 19.38 -13.69 -22.39
C ALA A 19 18.94 -14.74 -21.34
N GLU A 20 18.61 -14.30 -20.14
CA GLU A 20 18.11 -15.15 -19.04
C GLU A 20 16.57 -15.13 -18.98
N GLY A 21 15.90 -14.32 -19.81
CA GLY A 21 14.45 -14.10 -19.73
C GLY A 21 14.03 -13.51 -18.36
N ALA A 22 14.83 -12.60 -17.79
CA ALA A 22 14.67 -12.17 -16.43
C ALA A 22 14.75 -10.65 -16.27
N LEU A 23 13.94 -10.12 -15.32
CA LEU A 23 14.07 -8.79 -14.78
C LEU A 23 14.48 -8.91 -13.31
N HIS A 24 15.40 -8.04 -12.88
CA HIS A 24 15.87 -8.02 -11.49
C HIS A 24 15.87 -6.60 -10.93
N THR A 25 15.68 -6.49 -9.65
CA THR A 25 15.97 -5.27 -8.89
C THR A 25 17.49 -5.07 -8.76
N PRO A 26 17.97 -3.89 -8.34
CA PRO A 26 19.42 -3.65 -8.13
C PRO A 26 20.06 -4.61 -7.12
N ASP A 27 19.30 -5.10 -6.15
CA ASP A 27 19.69 -6.10 -5.15
C ASP A 27 19.45 -7.56 -5.61
N ASP A 28 19.36 -7.77 -6.93
CA ASP A 28 19.28 -9.05 -7.63
C ASP A 28 18.01 -9.89 -7.35
N ARG A 29 16.96 -9.29 -6.81
CA ARG A 29 15.66 -9.99 -6.69
C ARG A 29 14.96 -10.05 -8.04
N ARG A 30 14.42 -11.23 -8.36
CA ARG A 30 13.65 -11.43 -9.59
C ARG A 30 12.31 -10.68 -9.50
N VAL A 31 11.98 -9.96 -10.54
CA VAL A 31 10.68 -9.30 -10.72
C VAL A 31 10.03 -9.73 -12.04
N VAL A 32 8.75 -9.51 -12.17
CA VAL A 32 7.97 -9.84 -13.37
C VAL A 32 7.19 -8.59 -13.81
N ALA A 33 7.29 -8.25 -15.10
CA ALA A 33 6.40 -7.26 -15.69
C ALA A 33 5.06 -7.92 -16.02
N LEU A 34 3.98 -7.38 -15.47
CA LEU A 34 2.63 -7.87 -15.72
C LEU A 34 1.89 -6.92 -16.68
N PRO A 35 1.37 -7.43 -17.82
CA PRO A 35 0.48 -6.65 -18.65
C PRO A 35 -0.77 -6.21 -17.91
N ALA A 36 -1.32 -5.03 -18.25
CA ALA A 36 -2.55 -4.52 -17.63
C ALA A 36 -3.72 -5.52 -17.75
N ALA A 37 -3.78 -6.30 -18.84
CA ALA A 37 -4.78 -7.36 -19.03
C ALA A 37 -4.74 -8.44 -17.94
N VAL A 38 -3.56 -8.77 -17.41
CA VAL A 38 -3.43 -9.74 -16.30
C VAL A 38 -4.02 -9.13 -15.01
N MET A 39 -3.75 -7.84 -14.75
CA MET A 39 -4.34 -7.12 -13.63
C MET A 39 -5.86 -7.05 -13.76
N GLN A 40 -6.36 -6.80 -14.96
CA GLN A 40 -7.81 -6.80 -15.25
C GLN A 40 -8.44 -8.18 -14.95
N ALA A 41 -7.81 -9.26 -15.42
CA ALA A 41 -8.29 -10.61 -15.18
C ALA A 41 -8.29 -10.97 -13.68
N LEU A 42 -7.25 -10.58 -12.93
CA LEU A 42 -7.19 -10.77 -11.48
C LEU A 42 -8.29 -10.02 -10.73
N HIS A 43 -8.68 -8.83 -11.19
CA HIS A 43 -9.75 -8.03 -10.58
C HIS A 43 -11.15 -8.48 -11.01
N ALA A 44 -11.30 -8.98 -12.24
CA ALA A 44 -12.55 -9.55 -12.72
C ALA A 44 -12.93 -10.85 -12.02
N GLY A 45 -11.95 -11.54 -11.45
CA GLY A 45 -12.14 -12.82 -10.79
C GLY A 45 -12.17 -13.99 -11.76
N LEU A 46 -12.19 -15.18 -11.18
CA LEU A 46 -12.40 -16.40 -11.94
C LEU A 46 -13.87 -16.52 -12.34
N PRO A 47 -14.20 -17.11 -13.51
CA PRO A 47 -15.58 -17.37 -13.90
C PRO A 47 -16.33 -18.15 -12.81
N GLY A 48 -17.44 -17.59 -12.32
CA GLY A 48 -18.27 -18.18 -11.26
C GLY A 48 -17.93 -17.75 -9.83
N GLU A 49 -16.82 -17.01 -9.62
CA GLU A 49 -16.47 -16.44 -8.33
C GLU A 49 -17.03 -15.01 -8.20
N SER A 50 -17.54 -14.66 -7.02
CA SER A 50 -17.96 -13.28 -6.79
C SER A 50 -16.72 -12.39 -6.58
N PRO A 51 -16.73 -11.13 -7.03
CA PRO A 51 -15.65 -10.17 -6.73
C PRO A 51 -15.39 -10.01 -5.22
N GLU A 52 -16.38 -10.28 -4.39
CA GLU A 52 -16.30 -10.21 -2.93
C GLU A 52 -15.36 -11.27 -2.35
N THR A 53 -15.28 -12.45 -2.99
CA THR A 53 -14.36 -13.54 -2.59
C THR A 53 -12.91 -13.15 -2.82
N LEU A 54 -12.63 -12.35 -3.86
CA LEU A 54 -11.27 -11.95 -4.22
C LEU A 54 -10.73 -10.78 -3.40
N ARG A 55 -11.60 -9.91 -2.89
CA ARG A 55 -11.18 -8.74 -2.10
C ARG A 55 -10.26 -9.11 -0.94
N PRO A 56 -10.61 -10.05 -0.04
CA PRO A 56 -9.72 -10.45 1.05
C PRO A 56 -8.44 -11.12 0.57
N VAL A 57 -8.49 -11.85 -0.55
CA VAL A 57 -7.30 -12.50 -1.13
C VAL A 57 -6.33 -11.45 -1.66
N LEU A 58 -6.80 -10.48 -2.44
CA LEU A 58 -5.98 -9.39 -2.95
C LEU A 58 -5.42 -8.52 -1.81
N TYR A 59 -6.26 -8.22 -0.82
CA TYR A 59 -5.82 -7.48 0.36
C TYR A 59 -4.70 -8.23 1.09
N ARG A 60 -4.88 -9.53 1.34
CA ARG A 60 -3.87 -10.35 2.02
C ARG A 60 -2.57 -10.45 1.21
N ALA A 61 -2.67 -10.66 -0.10
CA ALA A 61 -1.50 -10.68 -0.99
C ALA A 61 -0.74 -9.34 -0.94
N GLY A 62 -1.47 -8.22 -0.96
CA GLY A 62 -0.89 -6.89 -0.80
C GLY A 62 -0.23 -6.69 0.56
N TYR A 63 -0.86 -7.16 1.63
CA TYR A 63 -0.32 -7.05 2.99
C TYR A 63 1.03 -7.77 3.12
N GLU A 64 1.11 -9.02 2.67
CA GLU A 64 2.35 -9.78 2.66
C GLU A 64 3.42 -9.10 1.78
N TRP A 65 3.01 -8.59 0.63
CA TRP A 65 3.92 -7.85 -0.26
C TRP A 65 4.46 -6.58 0.42
N GLY A 66 3.62 -5.80 1.08
CA GLY A 66 4.03 -4.61 1.83
C GLY A 66 5.03 -4.89 2.93
N LEU A 67 4.80 -5.97 3.70
CA LEU A 67 5.73 -6.46 4.72
C LEU A 67 7.08 -6.81 4.10
N GLN A 68 7.09 -7.59 3.01
CA GLN A 68 8.31 -8.05 2.35
C GLN A 68 9.11 -6.89 1.76
N GLU A 69 8.47 -5.93 1.09
CA GLU A 69 9.16 -4.78 0.52
C GLU A 69 9.77 -3.86 1.59
N MET A 70 9.10 -3.70 2.74
CA MET A 70 9.69 -2.98 3.88
C MET A 70 10.87 -3.72 4.50
N LEU A 71 10.80 -5.05 4.60
CA LEU A 71 11.92 -5.87 5.05
C LEU A 71 13.12 -5.74 4.09
N HIS A 72 12.88 -5.75 2.78
CA HIS A 72 13.93 -5.55 1.79
C HIS A 72 14.54 -4.15 1.87
N LEU A 73 13.69 -3.12 2.02
CA LEU A 73 14.19 -1.75 2.24
C LEU A 73 15.04 -1.68 3.50
N HIS A 74 14.59 -2.27 4.61
CA HIS A 74 15.35 -2.33 5.86
C HIS A 74 16.72 -2.98 5.66
N THR A 75 16.77 -4.15 5.01
CA THR A 75 18.01 -4.87 4.75
C THR A 75 18.97 -4.05 3.89
N ARG A 76 18.46 -3.38 2.84
CA ARG A 76 19.26 -2.53 1.98
C ARG A 76 19.79 -1.30 2.70
N LEU A 77 18.95 -0.59 3.46
CA LEU A 77 19.38 0.58 4.22
C LEU A 77 20.42 0.20 5.28
N ARG A 78 20.28 -0.94 5.91
CA ARG A 78 21.30 -1.47 6.85
C ARG A 78 22.64 -1.71 6.16
N ALA A 79 22.63 -2.20 4.92
CA ALA A 79 23.87 -2.43 4.15
C ALA A 79 24.50 -1.12 3.63
N GLU A 80 23.70 -0.05 3.46
CA GLU A 80 24.16 1.26 3.04
C GLU A 80 24.74 2.11 4.22
N LEU A 81 24.34 1.79 5.46
CA LEU A 81 24.80 2.49 6.66
C LEU A 81 26.20 1.99 7.07
N ASP A 82 26.97 2.88 7.73
CA ASP A 82 28.23 2.51 8.36
C ASP A 82 28.00 1.36 9.36
N PRO A 83 28.86 0.32 9.41
CA PRO A 83 28.71 -0.79 10.35
C PRO A 83 28.65 -0.36 11.83
N SER A 84 29.20 0.80 12.17
CA SER A 84 29.12 1.39 13.52
C SER A 84 27.77 2.06 13.79
N ASP A 85 26.98 2.37 12.76
CA ASP A 85 25.65 2.97 12.90
C ASP A 85 24.65 1.90 13.29
N GLN A 86 24.13 1.99 14.52
CA GLN A 86 23.15 1.04 15.06
C GLN A 86 21.68 1.43 14.77
N ARG A 87 21.48 2.48 13.96
CA ARG A 87 20.09 2.87 13.60
C ARG A 87 19.45 1.83 12.71
N ASP A 88 18.23 1.50 13.05
CA ASP A 88 17.34 0.69 12.23
C ASP A 88 16.36 1.59 11.46
N LEU A 89 15.60 1.01 10.54
CA LEU A 89 14.64 1.70 9.71
C LEU A 89 13.65 2.57 10.52
N TRP A 90 13.21 2.10 11.67
CA TRP A 90 12.29 2.83 12.57
C TRP A 90 12.91 3.99 13.36
N HIS A 91 14.23 4.18 13.28
CA HIS A 91 14.92 5.37 13.78
C HIS A 91 15.12 6.44 12.69
N LEU A 92 14.76 6.13 11.44
CA LEU A 92 14.82 7.03 10.33
C LEU A 92 13.50 7.82 10.22
N ASP A 93 13.56 8.96 9.57
CA ASP A 93 12.40 9.81 9.35
C ASP A 93 11.36 9.12 8.44
N ALA A 94 10.10 9.08 8.87
CA ALA A 94 9.03 8.37 8.18
C ALA A 94 8.81 8.85 6.73
N PRO A 95 8.80 10.16 6.41
CA PRO A 95 8.77 10.63 5.03
C PRO A 95 9.87 10.02 4.18
N PHE A 96 11.11 10.05 4.65
CA PHE A 96 12.26 9.48 3.93
C PHE A 96 12.08 7.99 3.66
N VAL A 97 11.65 7.23 4.66
CA VAL A 97 11.44 5.77 4.54
C VAL A 97 10.35 5.48 3.52
N LEU A 98 9.20 6.16 3.62
CA LEU A 98 8.05 5.90 2.74
C LEU A 98 8.32 6.34 1.29
N GLU A 99 9.05 7.44 1.06
CA GLU A 99 9.48 7.85 -0.28
C GLU A 99 10.41 6.82 -0.91
N ARG A 100 11.41 6.35 -0.17
CA ARG A 100 12.34 5.30 -0.62
C ARG A 100 11.64 3.97 -0.88
N TRP A 101 10.64 3.65 -0.08
CA TRP A 101 9.82 2.45 -0.25
C TRP A 101 8.92 2.55 -1.49
N ALA A 102 8.31 3.71 -1.75
CA ALA A 102 7.35 3.89 -2.83
C ALA A 102 8.00 4.08 -4.21
N ALA A 103 9.22 4.59 -4.28
CA ALA A 103 9.90 4.91 -5.54
C ALA A 103 9.98 3.73 -6.53
N PRO A 104 10.32 2.48 -6.13
CA PRO A 104 10.33 1.34 -7.03
C PRO A 104 8.95 1.02 -7.64
N PHE A 105 7.87 1.22 -6.89
CA PHE A 105 6.51 0.99 -7.40
C PHE A 105 6.14 2.00 -8.48
N ALA A 106 6.48 3.26 -8.28
CA ALA A 106 6.26 4.30 -9.29
C ALA A 106 7.07 4.01 -10.56
N ALA A 107 8.34 3.65 -10.43
CA ALA A 107 9.22 3.29 -11.53
C ALA A 107 8.75 2.04 -12.30
N ALA A 108 8.10 1.10 -11.61
CA ALA A 108 7.53 -0.12 -12.20
C ALA A 108 6.10 0.08 -12.78
N GLY A 109 5.56 1.30 -12.74
CA GLY A 109 4.23 1.61 -13.30
C GLY A 109 3.03 1.23 -12.42
N TRP A 110 3.26 0.95 -11.12
CA TRP A 110 2.17 0.64 -10.19
C TRP A 110 1.36 1.88 -9.78
N GLY A 111 1.93 3.07 -9.92
CA GLY A 111 1.33 4.36 -9.57
C GLY A 111 2.25 5.16 -8.65
N ALA A 112 1.92 6.44 -8.46
CA ALA A 112 2.67 7.37 -7.65
C ALA A 112 1.94 7.65 -6.33
N CYS A 113 2.61 7.42 -5.20
CA CYS A 113 2.06 7.63 -3.86
C CYS A 113 2.46 9.00 -3.31
N VAL A 114 1.52 9.66 -2.65
CA VAL A 114 1.76 10.82 -1.79
C VAL A 114 1.28 10.45 -0.40
N PHE A 115 2.14 10.63 0.60
CA PHE A 115 1.87 10.28 2.00
C PHE A 115 1.63 11.54 2.82
N ASP A 116 0.50 11.60 3.52
CA ASP A 116 0.24 12.60 4.54
C ASP A 116 0.43 11.97 5.92
N LEU A 117 1.51 12.38 6.57
CA LEU A 117 1.99 11.90 7.87
C LEU A 117 1.59 12.83 9.02
N SER A 118 0.73 13.82 8.77
CA SER A 118 0.33 14.81 9.79
C SER A 118 -0.22 14.17 11.07
N GLU A 119 -0.79 12.97 10.96
CA GLU A 119 -1.39 12.22 12.05
C GLU A 119 -0.65 10.91 12.39
N HIS A 120 0.58 10.76 11.92
CA HIS A 120 1.39 9.55 12.16
C HIS A 120 1.61 9.28 13.66
N GLY A 121 1.72 10.33 14.48
CA GLY A 121 1.77 10.21 15.94
C GLY A 121 0.54 9.51 16.56
N LYS A 122 -0.59 9.50 15.87
CA LYS A 122 -1.80 8.72 16.21
C LYS A 122 -1.87 7.38 15.48
N ARG A 123 -0.79 7.00 14.80
CA ARG A 123 -0.71 5.81 13.95
C ARG A 123 -1.71 5.85 12.79
N LEU A 124 -1.98 7.04 12.26
CA LEU A 124 -2.80 7.24 11.08
C LEU A 124 -1.93 7.77 9.94
N LEU A 125 -2.05 7.15 8.79
CA LEU A 125 -1.43 7.56 7.56
C LEU A 125 -2.53 7.71 6.50
N PHE A 126 -2.49 8.83 5.77
CA PHE A 126 -3.35 9.03 4.61
C PHE A 126 -2.50 8.91 3.35
N VAL A 127 -2.99 8.15 2.37
CA VAL A 127 -2.28 7.92 1.12
C VAL A 127 -3.14 8.36 -0.05
N GLU A 128 -2.58 9.19 -0.93
CA GLU A 128 -3.11 9.46 -2.25
C GLU A 128 -2.29 8.66 -3.27
N LEU A 129 -2.97 7.81 -4.05
CA LEU A 129 -2.37 7.03 -5.12
C LEU A 129 -2.87 7.56 -6.47
N ARG A 130 -1.96 8.13 -7.25
CA ARG A 130 -2.19 8.58 -8.63
C ARG A 130 -1.79 7.48 -9.60
N HIS A 131 -2.53 7.38 -10.70
CA HIS A 131 -2.26 6.41 -11.78
C HIS A 131 -2.23 4.95 -11.29
N SER A 132 -3.15 4.58 -10.38
CA SER A 132 -3.27 3.20 -9.90
C SER A 132 -3.42 2.21 -11.05
N ALA A 133 -2.51 1.23 -11.14
CA ALA A 133 -2.57 0.17 -12.15
C ALA A 133 -3.84 -0.69 -12.01
N ALA A 134 -4.30 -0.97 -10.79
CA ALA A 134 -5.52 -1.72 -10.53
C ALA A 134 -6.78 -0.96 -10.99
N ALA A 135 -6.88 0.33 -10.65
CA ALA A 135 -8.02 1.14 -11.08
C ALA A 135 -8.02 1.36 -12.60
N ALA A 136 -6.84 1.55 -13.21
CA ALA A 136 -6.71 1.63 -14.66
C ALA A 136 -7.15 0.34 -15.36
N ALA A 137 -6.79 -0.81 -14.83
CA ALA A 137 -7.20 -2.12 -15.33
C ALA A 137 -8.72 -2.36 -15.19
N SER A 138 -9.37 -1.67 -14.24
CA SER A 138 -10.82 -1.81 -13.99
C SER A 138 -11.67 -0.71 -14.65
N ARG A 139 -11.08 0.18 -15.45
CA ARG A 139 -11.76 1.37 -16.01
C ARG A 139 -12.99 1.03 -16.85
N ASP A 140 -12.92 -0.04 -17.63
CA ASP A 140 -14.01 -0.45 -18.53
C ASP A 140 -14.99 -1.41 -17.84
N ALA A 141 -14.72 -1.83 -16.63
CA ALA A 141 -15.59 -2.66 -15.84
C ALA A 141 -16.66 -1.80 -15.15
N LYS A 142 -17.89 -2.28 -15.12
CA LYS A 142 -18.97 -1.65 -14.32
C LYS A 142 -18.75 -1.96 -12.83
N VAL A 143 -17.86 -1.20 -12.19
CA VAL A 143 -17.59 -1.38 -10.76
C VAL A 143 -18.49 -0.47 -9.93
N ASN A 144 -18.95 -0.96 -8.80
CA ASN A 144 -19.80 -0.24 -7.83
C ASN A 144 -19.12 -0.04 -6.46
N ALA A 145 -17.87 -0.47 -6.34
CA ALA A 145 -17.06 -0.35 -5.13
C ALA A 145 -15.60 -0.11 -5.51
N PRO A 146 -14.78 0.40 -4.58
CA PRO A 146 -13.33 0.53 -4.75
C PRO A 146 -12.67 -0.80 -5.13
N VAL A 147 -11.64 -0.75 -5.98
CA VAL A 147 -10.99 -1.95 -6.55
C VAL A 147 -9.54 -2.13 -6.12
N CYS A 148 -8.94 -1.16 -5.43
CA CYS A 148 -7.52 -1.18 -5.12
C CYS A 148 -7.19 -1.97 -3.83
N HIS A 149 -7.84 -3.12 -3.62
CA HIS A 149 -7.66 -3.93 -2.41
C HIS A 149 -6.23 -4.41 -2.21
N LEU A 150 -5.51 -4.72 -3.30
CA LEU A 150 -4.08 -5.06 -3.27
C LEU A 150 -3.26 -3.92 -2.67
N TYR A 151 -3.54 -2.68 -3.07
CA TYR A 151 -2.84 -1.49 -2.55
C TYR A 151 -3.22 -1.20 -1.10
N ALA A 152 -4.48 -1.36 -0.73
CA ALA A 152 -4.89 -1.22 0.66
C ALA A 152 -4.08 -2.19 1.56
N GLY A 153 -3.98 -3.46 1.15
CA GLY A 153 -3.10 -4.42 1.82
C GLY A 153 -1.64 -3.98 1.84
N LEU A 154 -1.10 -3.54 0.70
CA LEU A 154 0.30 -3.11 0.55
C LEU A 154 0.66 -1.99 1.55
N PHE A 155 -0.19 -0.97 1.67
CA PHE A 155 0.02 0.13 2.62
C PHE A 155 -0.13 -0.34 4.08
N ALA A 156 -1.10 -1.21 4.35
CA ALA A 156 -1.29 -1.79 5.68
C ALA A 156 -0.08 -2.62 6.12
N GLY A 157 0.45 -3.47 5.23
CA GLY A 157 1.64 -4.28 5.49
C GLY A 157 2.89 -3.43 5.72
N ALA A 158 3.10 -2.41 4.87
CA ALA A 158 4.22 -1.49 5.00
C ALA A 158 4.20 -0.76 6.36
N LEU A 159 3.05 -0.17 6.73
CA LEU A 159 2.92 0.55 8.00
C LEU A 159 3.02 -0.41 9.20
N SER A 160 2.49 -1.63 9.08
CA SER A 160 2.61 -2.65 10.12
C SER A 160 4.07 -2.99 10.42
N PHE A 161 4.90 -3.08 9.38
CA PHE A 161 6.34 -3.31 9.54
C PHE A 161 7.01 -2.10 10.19
N TYR A 162 6.76 -0.90 9.66
CA TYR A 162 7.41 0.33 10.12
C TYR A 162 7.05 0.64 11.58
N ASP A 163 5.78 0.58 11.95
CA ASP A 163 5.29 0.85 13.32
C ASP A 163 5.47 -0.36 14.25
N ARG A 164 5.91 -1.52 13.75
CA ARG A 164 6.04 -2.78 14.49
C ARG A 164 4.74 -3.19 15.19
N THR A 165 3.62 -2.82 14.61
CA THR A 165 2.27 -3.07 15.16
C THR A 165 1.30 -3.20 13.99
N GLU A 166 0.39 -4.17 14.09
CA GLU A 166 -0.60 -4.42 13.05
C GLU A 166 -1.39 -3.15 12.69
N SER A 167 -1.42 -2.86 11.40
CA SER A 167 -2.19 -1.79 10.78
C SER A 167 -3.09 -2.39 9.70
N HIS A 168 -4.20 -1.71 9.44
CA HIS A 168 -5.16 -2.03 8.40
C HIS A 168 -5.32 -0.84 7.48
N ALA A 169 -5.97 -1.03 6.33
CA ALA A 169 -6.24 0.08 5.41
C ALA A 169 -7.59 -0.09 4.72
N VAL A 170 -8.18 1.05 4.38
CA VAL A 170 -9.41 1.13 3.57
C VAL A 170 -9.22 2.12 2.44
N GLU A 171 -9.66 1.77 1.23
CA GLU A 171 -9.78 2.69 0.11
C GLU A 171 -11.10 3.46 0.24
N THR A 172 -11.03 4.79 0.33
CA THR A 172 -12.19 5.68 0.52
C THR A 172 -12.63 6.36 -0.77
N GLU A 173 -11.71 6.56 -1.72
CA GLU A 173 -11.97 7.06 -3.07
C GLU A 173 -11.18 6.23 -4.08
N CYS A 174 -11.77 6.00 -5.27
CA CYS A 174 -11.16 5.18 -6.31
C CYS A 174 -11.37 5.82 -7.69
N THR A 175 -10.32 5.89 -8.52
CA THR A 175 -10.42 6.42 -9.89
C THR A 175 -11.30 5.54 -10.79
N ALA A 176 -11.45 4.25 -10.49
CA ALA A 176 -12.39 3.38 -11.20
C ALA A 176 -13.87 3.77 -10.96
N LEU A 177 -14.15 4.53 -9.88
CA LEU A 177 -15.46 5.08 -9.56
C LEU A 177 -15.62 6.55 -9.99
N GLY A 178 -14.65 7.09 -10.76
CA GLY A 178 -14.69 8.47 -11.27
C GLY A 178 -14.06 9.52 -10.35
N HIS A 179 -13.41 9.13 -9.23
CA HIS A 179 -12.67 10.09 -8.41
C HIS A 179 -11.36 10.52 -9.10
N ALA A 180 -10.80 11.65 -8.70
CA ALA A 180 -9.57 12.21 -9.27
C ALA A 180 -8.32 11.34 -8.99
N CYS A 181 -8.29 10.70 -7.84
CA CYS A 181 -7.22 9.77 -7.41
C CYS A 181 -7.80 8.69 -6.50
N CYS A 182 -7.02 7.65 -6.22
CA CYS A 182 -7.39 6.69 -5.18
C CYS A 182 -6.87 7.19 -3.83
N ARG A 183 -7.71 7.17 -2.79
CA ARG A 183 -7.35 7.62 -1.45
C ARG A 183 -7.54 6.51 -0.43
N PHE A 184 -6.59 6.41 0.49
CA PHE A 184 -6.58 5.39 1.52
C PHE A 184 -6.41 6.01 2.90
N ILE A 185 -7.00 5.37 3.89
CA ILE A 185 -6.73 5.60 5.31
C ILE A 185 -6.10 4.32 5.83
N VAL A 186 -4.94 4.45 6.49
CA VAL A 186 -4.17 3.34 7.07
C VAL A 186 -4.02 3.59 8.55
N GLY A 187 -4.25 2.56 9.37
CA GLY A 187 -4.13 2.70 10.81
C GLY A 187 -4.65 1.50 11.60
N PRO A 188 -4.92 1.67 12.91
CA PRO A 188 -5.43 0.61 13.77
C PRO A 188 -6.78 0.06 13.31
N GLY A 189 -6.97 -1.27 13.43
CA GLY A 189 -8.18 -1.96 12.97
C GLY A 189 -9.51 -1.29 13.36
N PRO A 190 -9.74 -0.95 14.65
CA PRO A 190 -11.00 -0.31 15.05
C PRO A 190 -11.28 1.05 14.38
N LEU A 191 -10.23 1.78 13.99
CA LEU A 191 -10.39 3.02 13.22
C LEU A 191 -10.77 2.73 11.77
N ILE A 192 -10.12 1.72 11.17
CA ILE A 192 -10.38 1.33 9.80
C ILE A 192 -11.76 0.71 9.64
N ASP A 193 -12.24 -0.08 10.61
CA ASP A 193 -13.61 -0.62 10.61
C ASP A 193 -14.65 0.51 10.62
N ARG A 194 -14.42 1.59 11.39
CA ARG A 194 -15.28 2.77 11.38
C ARG A 194 -15.22 3.50 10.05
N ALA A 195 -14.03 3.67 9.49
CA ALA A 195 -13.84 4.31 8.21
C ALA A 195 -14.54 3.55 7.09
N GLU A 196 -14.46 2.21 7.09
CA GLU A 196 -15.16 1.35 6.14
C GLU A 196 -16.67 1.46 6.29
N THR A 197 -17.20 1.44 7.52
CA THR A 197 -18.63 1.63 7.78
C THR A 197 -19.12 2.99 7.27
N ALA A 198 -18.35 4.05 7.52
CA ALA A 198 -18.67 5.40 7.05
C ALA A 198 -18.63 5.48 5.51
N ARG A 199 -17.65 4.85 4.86
CA ARG A 199 -17.56 4.74 3.40
C ARG A 199 -18.79 4.01 2.82
N GLN A 200 -19.16 2.87 3.39
CA GLN A 200 -20.35 2.11 2.97
C GLN A 200 -21.64 2.91 3.14
N SER A 201 -21.68 3.84 4.10
CA SER A 201 -22.77 4.77 4.29
C SER A 201 -22.75 5.96 3.32
N GLY A 202 -21.81 6.01 2.37
CA GLY A 202 -21.72 7.04 1.35
C GLY A 202 -21.05 8.35 1.79
N LEU A 203 -20.33 8.36 2.93
CA LEU A 203 -19.60 9.56 3.36
C LEU A 203 -18.41 9.83 2.43
N ALA A 204 -18.16 11.10 2.14
CA ALA A 204 -17.00 11.55 1.39
C ALA A 204 -15.71 11.38 2.21
N HIS A 205 -14.56 11.22 1.53
CA HIS A 205 -13.24 11.01 2.13
C HIS A 205 -12.93 11.97 3.30
N GLU A 206 -13.14 13.25 3.11
CA GLU A 206 -12.83 14.26 4.14
C GLU A 206 -13.70 14.11 5.41
N ALA A 207 -14.94 13.66 5.27
CA ALA A 207 -15.78 13.35 6.43
C ALA A 207 -15.29 12.09 7.14
N ILE A 208 -14.90 11.05 6.39
CA ILE A 208 -14.32 9.80 6.94
C ILE A 208 -13.00 10.11 7.64
N ARG A 209 -12.14 10.92 7.03
CA ARG A 209 -10.88 11.38 7.63
C ARG A 209 -11.11 12.06 8.98
N ARG A 210 -12.06 12.99 9.09
CA ARG A 210 -12.41 13.65 10.36
C ARG A 210 -12.89 12.66 11.41
N LEU A 211 -13.75 11.70 11.03
CA LEU A 211 -14.21 10.64 11.93
C LEU A 211 -13.07 9.76 12.44
N SER A 212 -12.05 9.51 11.61
CA SER A 212 -10.88 8.73 11.99
C SER A 212 -9.99 9.48 12.99
N LEU A 213 -10.04 10.81 13.01
CA LEU A 213 -9.31 11.65 13.94
C LEU A 213 -10.02 11.86 15.28
N ASP A 214 -11.32 11.56 15.36
CA ASP A 214 -12.11 11.72 16.60
C ASP A 214 -11.80 10.57 17.57
N PRO A 215 -11.30 10.87 18.79
CA PRO A 215 -10.93 9.87 19.78
C PRO A 215 -12.11 9.14 20.41
N LYS A 216 -13.37 9.46 20.07
CA LYS A 216 -14.54 8.82 20.66
C LYS A 216 -14.56 7.31 20.40
N PRO A 217 -14.42 6.46 21.42
CA PRO A 217 -14.35 5.01 21.22
C PRO A 217 -15.65 4.50 20.63
N ALA A 218 -15.57 3.79 19.50
CA ALA A 218 -16.66 2.92 19.07
C ALA A 218 -16.78 1.76 20.05
N ALA A 219 -18.01 1.32 20.33
CA ALA A 219 -18.27 0.11 21.10
C ALA A 219 -17.48 -1.07 20.48
N PRO A 220 -16.94 -2.01 21.28
CA PRO A 220 -16.07 -3.06 20.78
C PRO A 220 -16.83 -3.97 19.81
N ALA A 221 -16.42 -3.98 18.55
CA ALA A 221 -16.80 -5.02 17.60
C ALA A 221 -16.09 -6.32 18.00
N ALA A 222 -16.83 -7.45 17.97
CA ALA A 222 -16.32 -8.76 18.36
C ALA A 222 -15.02 -9.10 17.62
N SER A 223 -13.97 -9.43 18.38
CA SER A 223 -12.62 -9.66 17.89
C SER A 223 -12.53 -10.78 16.86
N ALA A 224 -12.15 -10.42 15.62
CA ALA A 224 -11.54 -11.39 14.73
C ALA A 224 -10.16 -11.78 15.29
N LYS A 225 -9.89 -13.09 15.39
CA LYS A 225 -8.63 -13.62 15.93
C LYS A 225 -7.44 -13.04 15.17
N ALA A 226 -6.60 -12.29 15.87
CA ALA A 226 -5.38 -11.72 15.34
C ALA A 226 -4.49 -12.80 14.71
N ALA A 227 -4.14 -12.65 13.44
CA ALA A 227 -3.14 -13.48 12.79
C ALA A 227 -1.78 -13.19 13.45
N LYS A 228 -1.05 -14.25 13.85
CA LYS A 228 0.28 -14.12 14.48
C LYS A 228 1.25 -13.49 13.47
N ILE A 229 1.85 -12.38 13.83
CA ILE A 229 2.84 -11.67 13.02
C ILE A 229 4.16 -12.45 13.07
N PRO A 230 4.81 -12.81 11.92
CA PRO A 230 5.91 -13.78 11.86
C PRO A 230 7.21 -13.41 12.58
N TRP A 231 7.43 -12.15 12.95
CA TRP A 231 8.72 -11.71 13.54
C TRP A 231 8.81 -11.81 15.08
N LYS A 232 7.86 -12.48 15.74
CA LYS A 232 7.97 -12.77 17.17
C LYS A 232 8.80 -14.04 17.41
N LYS A 233 10.03 -14.07 16.87
CA LYS A 233 11.09 -15.00 17.34
C LYS A 233 12.38 -14.23 17.48
#